data_45645723ab1a14baee3787709d630f1c
#
_entry.id   45645723ab1a14baee3787709d630f1c
#
_cell.length_a   1.000
_cell.length_b   1.000
_cell.length_c   1.000
_cell.angle_alpha   90.00
_cell.angle_beta   90.00
_cell.angle_gamma   90.00
#
_symmetry.space_group_name_H-M   'P 1'
#
loop_
_entity.id
_entity.type
_entity.pdbx_description
1 polymer ?
#
loop_
_entity_poly.entity_id
_entity_poly.type
_entity_poly.pdbx_seq_one_letter_code
_entity_poly.pdbx_strand_id
1 'polypeptide(L)'
;PSMPPLSHVKIVEVGPRDGLQNEKQLVPTEVKIELINRLAEAGLRAIEATSFVSPKWVPQMGDNAAVMQGIARHPAAVYPVLTPNLQGFDTAIQAGASEVAIFGAASESFSRKNINCSIAESIERFAPVVDAARAAGIFVRGAMSCAVGCPFEGEVAPERVAMLAGLMRGIGVQHVGVADTIGVGTPLK
;
A
#
# COMPACT_ATOMS: atom_id res chain seq x y z
N PRO A 1 -17.55 20.52 -16.35
CA PRO A 1 -18.57 20.20 -15.34
C PRO A 1 -17.86 19.95 -14.01
N SER A 2 -18.13 20.81 -13.01
CA SER A 2 -17.62 20.64 -11.67
C SER A 2 -18.23 19.37 -11.07
N MET A 3 -17.40 18.45 -10.61
CA MET A 3 -17.88 17.32 -9.82
C MET A 3 -18.59 17.85 -8.56
N PRO A 4 -19.72 17.26 -8.17
CA PRO A 4 -20.36 17.64 -6.91
C PRO A 4 -19.39 17.38 -5.75
N PRO A 5 -19.39 18.21 -4.69
CA PRO A 5 -18.55 18.00 -3.54
C PRO A 5 -18.86 16.63 -2.93
N LEU A 6 -17.79 15.84 -2.70
CA LEU A 6 -17.92 14.55 -2.03
C LEU A 6 -18.45 14.79 -0.62
N SER A 7 -19.58 14.18 -0.30
CA SER A 7 -20.18 14.26 1.04
C SER A 7 -19.46 13.36 2.06
N HIS A 8 -18.60 12.46 1.60
CA HIS A 8 -17.92 11.47 2.42
C HIS A 8 -16.49 11.21 1.93
N VAL A 9 -15.55 11.09 2.87
CA VAL A 9 -14.16 10.69 2.63
C VAL A 9 -13.86 9.42 3.44
N LYS A 10 -13.36 8.38 2.78
CA LYS A 10 -12.85 7.18 3.45
C LYS A 10 -11.42 7.44 3.91
N ILE A 11 -11.19 7.41 5.23
CA ILE A 11 -9.84 7.44 5.80
C ILE A 11 -9.27 6.04 5.78
N VAL A 12 -8.03 5.90 5.30
CA VAL A 12 -7.23 4.68 5.39
C VAL A 12 -6.04 4.96 6.28
N GLU A 13 -6.00 4.32 7.43
CA GLU A 13 -4.89 4.44 8.38
C GLU A 13 -3.73 3.54 7.95
N VAL A 14 -2.56 4.12 7.76
CA VAL A 14 -1.36 3.41 7.32
C VAL A 14 -0.24 3.38 8.37
N GLY A 15 -0.46 3.97 9.53
CA GLY A 15 0.50 4.04 10.63
C GLY A 15 1.05 2.68 11.06
N PRO A 16 0.23 1.64 11.22
CA PRO A 16 0.72 0.30 11.60
C PRO A 16 1.66 -0.33 10.58
N ARG A 17 1.51 0.00 9.29
CA ARG A 17 2.42 -0.47 8.24
C ARG A 17 3.47 0.59 7.88
N ASP A 18 3.07 1.68 7.26
CA ASP A 18 3.99 2.68 6.71
C ASP A 18 4.72 3.45 7.81
N GLY A 19 4.01 3.86 8.84
CA GLY A 19 4.59 4.54 9.99
C GLY A 19 5.60 3.65 10.71
N LEU A 20 5.19 2.50 11.19
CA LEU A 20 6.04 1.58 11.95
C LEU A 20 7.21 1.03 11.13
N GLN A 21 7.05 0.86 9.81
CA GLN A 21 8.13 0.39 8.94
C GLN A 21 9.39 1.26 9.04
N ASN A 22 9.26 2.53 9.35
CA ASN A 22 10.36 3.48 9.45
C ASN A 22 10.95 3.59 10.87
N GLU A 23 10.37 2.90 11.85
CA GLU A 23 10.87 2.91 13.22
C GLU A 23 12.19 2.13 13.32
N LYS A 24 13.17 2.73 14.01
CA LYS A 24 14.50 2.13 14.18
C LYS A 24 14.51 0.95 15.16
N GLN A 25 13.64 1.01 16.17
CA GLN A 25 13.50 -0.06 17.16
C GLN A 25 12.41 -1.02 16.72
N LEU A 26 12.69 -2.33 16.84
CA LEU A 26 11.65 -3.33 16.57
C LEU A 26 10.53 -3.20 17.59
N VAL A 27 9.33 -2.97 17.06
CA VAL A 27 8.11 -2.91 17.86
C VAL A 27 7.61 -4.34 18.07
N PRO A 28 7.34 -4.76 19.31
CA PRO A 28 6.81 -6.10 19.60
C PRO A 28 5.48 -6.37 18.89
N THR A 29 5.27 -7.62 18.51
CA THR A 29 4.07 -8.05 17.77
C THR A 29 2.78 -7.72 18.52
N GLU A 30 2.75 -7.94 19.83
CA GLU A 30 1.60 -7.64 20.68
C GLU A 30 1.27 -6.13 20.70
N VAL A 31 2.27 -5.27 20.63
CA VAL A 31 2.07 -3.81 20.58
C VAL A 31 1.46 -3.40 19.23
N LYS A 32 1.90 -4.01 18.12
CA LYS A 32 1.31 -3.80 16.79
C LYS A 32 -0.15 -4.24 16.75
N ILE A 33 -0.44 -5.42 17.31
CA ILE A 33 -1.81 -5.96 17.40
C ILE A 33 -2.69 -5.02 18.23
N GLU A 34 -2.20 -4.58 19.39
CA GLU A 34 -2.93 -3.64 20.25
C GLU A 34 -3.20 -2.31 19.55
N LEU A 35 -2.21 -1.75 18.85
CA LEU A 35 -2.38 -0.53 18.06
C LEU A 35 -3.50 -0.68 17.03
N ILE A 36 -3.48 -1.75 16.24
CA ILE A 36 -4.49 -2.00 15.20
C ILE A 36 -5.88 -2.16 15.81
N ASN A 37 -6.00 -2.89 16.91
CA ASN A 37 -7.28 -3.10 17.60
C ASN A 37 -7.84 -1.77 18.14
N ARG A 38 -7.02 -0.95 18.78
CA ARG A 38 -7.42 0.37 19.30
C ARG A 38 -7.82 1.33 18.16
N LEU A 39 -7.15 1.29 17.01
CA LEU A 39 -7.53 2.09 15.86
C LEU A 39 -8.91 1.69 15.31
N ALA A 40 -9.21 0.39 15.28
CA ALA A 40 -10.53 -0.12 14.89
C ALA A 40 -11.62 0.27 15.90
N GLU A 41 -11.34 0.18 17.20
CA GLU A 41 -12.21 0.62 18.29
C GLU A 41 -12.48 2.13 18.25
N ALA A 42 -11.47 2.92 17.89
CA ALA A 42 -11.60 4.38 17.68
C ALA A 42 -12.45 4.77 16.47
N GLY A 43 -12.91 3.79 15.68
CA GLY A 43 -13.83 4.01 14.56
C GLY A 43 -13.21 3.98 13.17
N LEU A 44 -11.91 3.73 13.04
CA LEU A 44 -11.29 3.57 11.72
C LEU A 44 -11.76 2.28 11.05
N ARG A 45 -12.08 2.36 9.75
CA ARG A 45 -12.69 1.26 8.99
C ARG A 45 -11.81 0.69 7.90
N ALA A 46 -10.64 1.27 7.68
CA ALA A 46 -9.61 0.73 6.81
C ALA A 46 -8.25 0.99 7.47
N ILE A 47 -7.56 -0.07 7.86
CA ILE A 47 -6.29 0.00 8.58
C ILE A 47 -5.30 -0.92 7.87
N GLU A 48 -4.29 -0.34 7.24
CA GLU A 48 -3.22 -1.11 6.59
C GLU A 48 -2.35 -1.76 7.66
N ALA A 49 -2.58 -3.06 7.88
CA ALA A 49 -2.14 -3.74 9.09
C ALA A 49 -0.65 -4.10 9.09
N THR A 50 -0.10 -4.51 7.94
CA THR A 50 1.28 -4.98 7.81
C THR A 50 1.72 -5.07 6.36
N SER A 51 2.94 -5.59 6.12
CA SER A 51 3.50 -5.85 4.81
C SER A 51 4.11 -7.24 4.74
N PHE A 52 3.87 -7.93 3.62
CA PHE A 52 4.46 -9.24 3.33
C PHE A 52 5.73 -9.12 2.49
N VAL A 53 6.53 -8.09 2.77
CA VAL A 53 7.88 -7.95 2.24
C VAL A 53 8.85 -8.88 2.96
N SER A 54 9.98 -9.18 2.32
CA SER A 54 11.02 -10.01 2.93
C SER A 54 11.54 -9.38 4.23
N PRO A 55 11.57 -10.12 5.35
CA PRO A 55 12.15 -9.65 6.62
C PRO A 55 13.64 -9.26 6.53
N LYS A 56 14.34 -9.75 5.51
CA LYS A 56 15.74 -9.35 5.24
C LYS A 56 15.84 -7.88 4.83
N TRP A 57 14.81 -7.34 4.16
CA TRP A 57 14.76 -5.95 3.73
C TRP A 57 14.04 -5.06 4.73
N VAL A 58 12.97 -5.57 5.35
CA VAL A 58 12.19 -4.83 6.33
C VAL A 58 11.95 -5.71 7.57
N PRO A 59 12.94 -5.80 8.48
CA PRO A 59 12.82 -6.62 9.69
C PRO A 59 11.60 -6.28 10.54
N GLN A 60 11.23 -5.00 10.58
CA GLN A 60 10.06 -4.49 11.33
C GLN A 60 8.74 -5.17 10.93
N MET A 61 8.63 -5.66 9.68
CA MET A 61 7.43 -6.34 9.16
C MET A 61 7.58 -7.87 9.13
N GLY A 62 8.60 -8.43 9.79
CA GLY A 62 8.87 -9.87 9.76
C GLY A 62 7.84 -10.74 10.49
N ASP A 63 7.05 -10.12 11.37
CA ASP A 63 5.99 -10.75 12.16
C ASP A 63 4.59 -10.64 11.50
N ASN A 64 4.54 -10.34 10.21
CA ASN A 64 3.31 -10.04 9.47
C ASN A 64 2.19 -11.09 9.64
N ALA A 65 2.49 -12.37 9.54
CA ALA A 65 1.49 -13.42 9.71
C ALA A 65 0.95 -13.46 11.16
N ALA A 66 1.81 -13.29 12.16
CA ALA A 66 1.41 -13.25 13.56
C ALA A 66 0.51 -12.03 13.86
N VAL A 67 0.85 -10.88 13.31
CA VAL A 67 0.00 -9.67 13.40
C VAL A 67 -1.39 -9.95 12.79
N MET A 68 -1.45 -10.48 11.56
CA MET A 68 -2.72 -10.76 10.88
C MET A 68 -3.57 -11.82 11.58
N GLN A 69 -2.95 -12.78 12.26
CA GLN A 69 -3.64 -13.80 13.06
C GLN A 69 -4.10 -13.28 14.43
N GLY A 70 -3.36 -12.32 15.00
CA GLY A 70 -3.61 -11.82 16.35
C GLY A 70 -4.60 -10.66 16.45
N ILE A 71 -4.86 -9.93 15.37
CA ILE A 71 -5.79 -8.79 15.41
C ILE A 71 -7.24 -9.24 15.58
N ALA A 72 -7.98 -8.50 16.43
CA ALA A 72 -9.42 -8.64 16.55
C ALA A 72 -10.11 -8.01 15.35
N ARG A 73 -10.54 -8.83 14.39
CA ARG A 73 -11.16 -8.35 13.14
C ARG A 73 -12.54 -7.75 13.40
N HIS A 74 -12.61 -6.43 13.41
CA HIS A 74 -13.87 -5.73 13.56
C HIS A 74 -14.73 -5.93 12.29
N PRO A 75 -16.02 -6.31 12.40
CA PRO A 75 -16.88 -6.68 11.26
C PRO A 75 -17.04 -5.58 10.20
N ALA A 76 -16.96 -4.31 10.64
CA ALA A 76 -17.10 -3.16 9.76
C ALA A 76 -15.75 -2.60 9.26
N ALA A 77 -14.62 -3.25 9.55
CA ALA A 77 -13.29 -2.79 9.17
C ALA A 77 -12.60 -3.76 8.20
N VAL A 78 -11.81 -3.21 7.29
CA VAL A 78 -10.91 -3.96 6.41
C VAL A 78 -9.47 -3.73 6.83
N TYR A 79 -8.64 -4.76 6.68
CA TYR A 79 -7.24 -4.75 7.05
C TYR A 79 -6.36 -5.06 5.84
N PRO A 80 -6.16 -4.06 4.95
CA PRO A 80 -5.28 -4.23 3.79
C PRO A 80 -3.86 -4.57 4.22
N VAL A 81 -3.15 -5.30 3.38
CA VAL A 81 -1.73 -5.60 3.58
C VAL A 81 -0.95 -5.33 2.29
N LEU A 82 0.28 -4.87 2.43
CA LEU A 82 1.13 -4.61 1.28
C LEU A 82 1.82 -5.92 0.84
N THR A 83 1.78 -6.19 -0.48
CA THR A 83 2.38 -7.39 -1.08
C THR A 83 3.35 -6.99 -2.20
N PRO A 84 4.63 -7.37 -2.11
CA PRO A 84 5.65 -6.95 -3.08
C PRO A 84 5.72 -7.84 -4.33
N ASN A 85 5.18 -9.06 -4.27
CA ASN A 85 5.24 -10.07 -5.31
C ASN A 85 4.25 -11.21 -5.03
N LEU A 86 4.20 -12.20 -5.91
CA LEU A 86 3.28 -13.34 -5.81
C LEU A 86 3.51 -14.17 -4.54
N GLN A 87 4.76 -14.40 -4.14
CA GLN A 87 5.07 -15.13 -2.89
C GLN A 87 4.52 -14.41 -1.66
N GLY A 88 4.70 -13.09 -1.59
CA GLY A 88 4.13 -12.26 -0.52
C GLY A 88 2.61 -12.26 -0.53
N PHE A 89 1.99 -12.27 -1.71
CA PHE A 89 0.55 -12.42 -1.88
C PHE A 89 0.05 -13.76 -1.31
N ASP A 90 0.66 -14.89 -1.70
CA ASP A 90 0.26 -16.22 -1.23
C ASP A 90 0.33 -16.31 0.31
N THR A 91 1.41 -15.79 0.90
CA THR A 91 1.56 -15.75 2.36
C THR A 91 0.51 -14.84 3.02
N ALA A 92 0.19 -13.71 2.40
CA ALA A 92 -0.85 -12.80 2.89
C ALA A 92 -2.24 -13.47 2.91
N ILE A 93 -2.59 -14.20 1.86
CA ILE A 93 -3.85 -14.93 1.78
C ILE A 93 -3.92 -16.03 2.83
N GLN A 94 -2.84 -16.79 3.04
CA GLN A 94 -2.75 -17.79 4.10
C GLN A 94 -2.91 -17.18 5.50
N ALA A 95 -2.45 -15.94 5.69
CA ALA A 95 -2.66 -15.18 6.94
C ALA A 95 -4.05 -14.53 7.04
N GLY A 96 -4.94 -14.75 6.07
CA GLY A 96 -6.30 -14.26 6.06
C GLY A 96 -6.47 -12.82 5.60
N ALA A 97 -5.59 -12.31 4.75
CA ALA A 97 -5.79 -11.02 4.10
C ALA A 97 -6.99 -11.05 3.15
N SER A 98 -7.84 -10.03 3.20
CA SER A 98 -9.02 -9.87 2.32
C SER A 98 -8.87 -8.72 1.33
N GLU A 99 -7.86 -7.89 1.49
CA GLU A 99 -7.51 -6.79 0.60
C GLU A 99 -5.98 -6.66 0.56
N VAL A 100 -5.40 -6.49 -0.62
CA VAL A 100 -3.96 -6.32 -0.79
C VAL A 100 -3.64 -5.00 -1.47
N ALA A 101 -2.47 -4.45 -1.13
CA ALA A 101 -1.90 -3.29 -1.78
C ALA A 101 -0.63 -3.70 -2.54
N ILE A 102 -0.55 -3.27 -3.80
CA ILE A 102 0.69 -3.19 -4.57
C ILE A 102 1.15 -1.74 -4.65
N PHE A 103 2.33 -1.50 -5.12
CA PHE A 103 2.90 -0.15 -5.14
C PHE A 103 3.73 0.10 -6.40
N GLY A 104 3.91 1.37 -6.73
CA GLY A 104 4.75 1.83 -7.83
C GLY A 104 5.19 3.26 -7.55
N ALA A 105 5.97 3.83 -8.43
CA ALA A 105 6.40 5.22 -8.32
C ALA A 105 6.31 5.93 -9.65
N ALA A 106 5.90 7.19 -9.64
CA ALA A 106 5.86 8.04 -10.82
C ALA A 106 7.25 8.60 -11.22
N SER A 107 8.32 8.05 -10.65
CA SER A 107 9.72 8.42 -10.88
C SER A 107 10.56 7.16 -11.09
N GLU A 108 11.32 7.11 -12.16
CA GLU A 108 12.23 5.99 -12.46
C GLU A 108 13.34 5.86 -11.42
N SER A 109 13.93 6.97 -11.00
CA SER A 109 14.98 6.96 -9.99
C SER A 109 14.47 6.46 -8.65
N PHE A 110 13.24 6.84 -8.27
CA PHE A 110 12.64 6.34 -7.04
C PHE A 110 12.29 4.85 -7.14
N SER A 111 11.73 4.41 -8.27
CA SER A 111 11.43 3.00 -8.50
C SER A 111 12.69 2.13 -8.37
N ARG A 112 13.77 2.51 -9.06
CA ARG A 112 15.04 1.80 -9.01
C ARG A 112 15.63 1.76 -7.59
N LYS A 113 15.59 2.86 -6.84
CA LYS A 113 16.12 2.91 -5.46
C LYS A 113 15.25 2.17 -4.45
N ASN A 114 13.92 2.23 -4.61
CA ASN A 114 12.98 1.66 -3.64
C ASN A 114 12.74 0.16 -3.85
N ILE A 115 12.62 -0.28 -5.10
CA ILE A 115 12.26 -1.66 -5.44
C ILE A 115 13.18 -2.31 -6.47
N ASN A 116 14.30 -1.67 -6.77
CA ASN A 116 15.35 -2.16 -7.67
C ASN A 116 14.83 -2.60 -9.05
N CYS A 117 13.89 -1.86 -9.62
CA CYS A 117 13.41 -2.07 -10.98
C CYS A 117 12.87 -0.77 -11.59
N SER A 118 12.71 -0.74 -12.92
CA SER A 118 12.05 0.34 -13.63
C SER A 118 10.54 0.36 -13.36
N ILE A 119 9.87 1.43 -13.76
CA ILE A 119 8.41 1.51 -13.70
C ILE A 119 7.78 0.39 -14.52
N ALA A 120 8.26 0.15 -15.75
CA ALA A 120 7.75 -0.92 -16.62
C ALA A 120 7.92 -2.30 -15.98
N GLU A 121 9.12 -2.62 -15.49
CA GLU A 121 9.40 -3.89 -14.78
C GLU A 121 8.55 -4.05 -13.52
N SER A 122 8.20 -2.95 -12.84
CA SER A 122 7.32 -3.00 -11.66
C SER A 122 5.90 -3.45 -12.03
N ILE A 123 5.37 -2.96 -13.16
CA ILE A 123 4.06 -3.36 -13.67
C ILE A 123 4.05 -4.84 -14.04
N GLU A 124 5.10 -5.32 -14.75
CA GLU A 124 5.25 -6.74 -15.10
C GLU A 124 5.33 -7.63 -13.84
N ARG A 125 6.03 -7.18 -12.80
CA ARG A 125 6.14 -7.87 -11.51
C ARG A 125 4.80 -7.99 -10.78
N PHE A 126 3.95 -6.95 -10.86
CA PHE A 126 2.69 -6.91 -10.14
C PHE A 126 1.51 -7.51 -10.93
N ALA A 127 1.60 -7.64 -12.23
CA ALA A 127 0.53 -8.25 -13.03
C ALA A 127 0.13 -9.65 -12.54
N PRO A 128 1.05 -10.59 -12.25
CA PRO A 128 0.70 -11.90 -11.68
C PRO A 128 0.01 -11.82 -10.30
N VAL A 129 0.37 -10.83 -9.47
CA VAL A 129 -0.26 -10.61 -8.16
C VAL A 129 -1.72 -10.19 -8.35
N VAL A 130 -1.96 -9.26 -9.28
CA VAL A 130 -3.32 -8.78 -9.58
C VAL A 130 -4.18 -9.87 -10.19
N ASP A 131 -3.61 -10.71 -11.07
CA ASP A 131 -4.31 -11.86 -11.66
C ASP A 131 -4.70 -12.89 -10.59
N ALA A 132 -3.78 -13.24 -9.70
CA ALA A 132 -4.05 -14.15 -8.58
C ALA A 132 -5.10 -13.58 -7.62
N ALA A 133 -5.02 -12.30 -7.30
CA ALA A 133 -5.99 -11.61 -6.45
C ALA A 133 -7.39 -11.62 -7.09
N ARG A 134 -7.48 -11.33 -8.38
CA ARG A 134 -8.73 -11.37 -9.14
C ARG A 134 -9.34 -12.78 -9.12
N ALA A 135 -8.52 -13.81 -9.35
CA ALA A 135 -8.96 -15.21 -9.31
C ALA A 135 -9.48 -15.63 -7.92
N ALA A 136 -8.90 -15.05 -6.85
CA ALA A 136 -9.30 -15.30 -5.47
C ALA A 136 -10.42 -14.36 -4.96
N GLY A 137 -10.92 -13.44 -5.78
CA GLY A 137 -11.91 -12.45 -5.35
C GLY A 137 -11.39 -11.41 -4.35
N ILE A 138 -10.07 -11.20 -4.31
CA ILE A 138 -9.38 -10.26 -3.40
C ILE A 138 -9.30 -8.89 -4.04
N PHE A 139 -9.64 -7.84 -3.28
CA PHE A 139 -9.55 -6.46 -3.73
C PHE A 139 -8.10 -5.99 -3.77
N VAL A 140 -7.69 -5.35 -4.89
CA VAL A 140 -6.33 -4.84 -5.08
C VAL A 140 -6.33 -3.32 -5.15
N ARG A 141 -5.53 -2.71 -4.27
CA ARG A 141 -5.17 -1.29 -4.32
C ARG A 141 -3.78 -1.12 -4.89
N GLY A 142 -3.59 -0.06 -5.67
CA GLY A 142 -2.27 0.39 -6.11
C GLY A 142 -1.89 1.67 -5.40
N ALA A 143 -0.75 1.71 -4.71
CA ALA A 143 -0.19 2.92 -4.13
C ALA A 143 0.87 3.49 -5.07
N MET A 144 0.69 4.74 -5.52
CA MET A 144 1.64 5.43 -6.40
C MET A 144 2.42 6.46 -5.62
N SER A 145 3.72 6.21 -5.43
CA SER A 145 4.65 7.15 -4.79
C SER A 145 5.11 8.24 -5.76
N CYS A 146 5.58 9.34 -5.20
CA CYS A 146 6.18 10.47 -5.92
C CYS A 146 5.26 11.14 -6.94
N ALA A 147 3.96 11.18 -6.68
CA ALA A 147 3.01 11.74 -7.65
C ALA A 147 3.08 13.27 -7.77
N VAL A 148 3.53 13.97 -6.75
CA VAL A 148 3.66 15.44 -6.75
C VAL A 148 5.10 15.89 -6.88
N GLY A 149 6.03 15.08 -6.33
CA GLY A 149 7.45 15.35 -6.38
C GLY A 149 8.27 14.14 -5.96
N CYS A 150 9.48 14.05 -6.49
CA CYS A 150 10.44 12.99 -6.23
C CYS A 150 11.68 13.57 -5.52
N PRO A 151 12.20 12.91 -4.46
CA PRO A 151 13.39 13.39 -3.76
C PRO A 151 14.67 13.31 -4.61
N PHE A 152 14.63 12.63 -5.75
CA PHE A 152 15.78 12.42 -6.63
C PHE A 152 15.67 13.14 -7.98
N GLU A 153 14.44 13.30 -8.51
CA GLU A 153 14.17 13.89 -9.82
C GLU A 153 13.51 15.29 -9.73
N GLY A 154 13.08 15.71 -8.53
CA GLY A 154 12.35 16.97 -8.34
C GLY A 154 10.89 16.86 -8.77
N GLU A 155 10.39 17.80 -9.56
CA GLU A 155 8.99 17.83 -10.00
C GLU A 155 8.65 16.62 -10.89
N VAL A 156 7.43 16.11 -10.71
CA VAL A 156 6.90 15.00 -11.50
C VAL A 156 5.73 15.51 -12.33
N ALA A 157 5.82 15.34 -13.65
CA ALA A 157 4.79 15.78 -14.56
C ALA A 157 3.47 15.01 -14.35
N PRO A 158 2.31 15.68 -14.31
CA PRO A 158 1.00 15.03 -14.14
C PRO A 158 0.72 13.94 -15.18
N GLU A 159 1.25 14.08 -16.39
CA GLU A 159 1.10 13.11 -17.47
C GLU A 159 1.78 11.77 -17.12
N ARG A 160 2.90 11.80 -16.39
CA ARG A 160 3.59 10.61 -15.91
C ARG A 160 2.76 9.88 -14.83
N VAL A 161 2.13 10.65 -13.96
CA VAL A 161 1.18 10.12 -12.94
C VAL A 161 -0.01 9.47 -13.62
N ALA A 162 -0.61 10.14 -14.59
CA ALA A 162 -1.74 9.62 -15.37
C ALA A 162 -1.36 8.35 -16.15
N MET A 163 -0.17 8.32 -16.75
CA MET A 163 0.36 7.14 -17.46
C MET A 163 0.48 5.94 -16.51
N LEU A 164 1.11 6.11 -15.36
CA LEU A 164 1.28 5.02 -14.39
C LEU A 164 -0.07 4.55 -13.83
N ALA A 165 -0.99 5.48 -13.56
CA ALA A 165 -2.35 5.12 -13.16
C ALA A 165 -3.05 4.27 -14.23
N GLY A 166 -2.88 4.63 -15.50
CA GLY A 166 -3.37 3.86 -16.65
C GLY A 166 -2.77 2.46 -16.72
N LEU A 167 -1.46 2.32 -16.51
CA LEU A 167 -0.78 1.02 -16.48
C LEU A 167 -1.28 0.13 -15.32
N MET A 168 -1.40 0.68 -14.10
CA MET A 168 -1.97 -0.03 -12.95
C MET A 168 -3.41 -0.48 -13.22
N ARG A 169 -4.24 0.39 -13.79
CA ARG A 169 -5.61 0.02 -14.19
C ARG A 169 -5.62 -1.04 -15.28
N GLY A 170 -4.69 -0.96 -16.23
CA GLY A 170 -4.55 -1.91 -17.34
C GLY A 170 -4.28 -3.34 -16.88
N ILE A 171 -3.51 -3.54 -15.81
CA ILE A 171 -3.29 -4.87 -15.21
C ILE A 171 -4.43 -5.30 -14.27
N GLY A 172 -5.45 -4.46 -14.03
CA GLY A 172 -6.64 -4.81 -13.25
C GLY A 172 -6.71 -4.28 -11.82
N VAL A 173 -5.83 -3.34 -11.44
CA VAL A 173 -5.92 -2.67 -10.12
C VAL A 173 -7.25 -1.92 -10.01
N GLN A 174 -8.01 -2.17 -8.95
CA GLN A 174 -9.35 -1.62 -8.78
C GLN A 174 -9.37 -0.21 -8.23
N HIS A 175 -8.38 0.14 -7.41
CA HIS A 175 -8.24 1.49 -6.83
C HIS A 175 -6.78 1.93 -6.87
N VAL A 176 -6.50 3.07 -7.50
CA VAL A 176 -5.16 3.66 -7.53
C VAL A 176 -5.13 4.88 -6.62
N GLY A 177 -4.31 4.80 -5.59
CA GLY A 177 -4.02 5.90 -4.67
C GLY A 177 -2.80 6.69 -5.15
N VAL A 178 -2.89 8.00 -5.11
CA VAL A 178 -1.85 8.95 -5.52
C VAL A 178 -1.25 9.57 -4.27
N ALA A 179 0.06 9.38 -4.06
CA ALA A 179 0.71 9.79 -2.83
C ALA A 179 1.71 10.94 -3.05
N ASP A 180 1.60 11.96 -2.23
CA ASP A 180 2.63 12.99 -2.04
C ASP A 180 3.68 12.47 -1.05
N THR A 181 4.62 11.70 -1.55
CA THR A 181 5.61 10.96 -0.75
C THR A 181 6.52 11.85 0.10
N ILE A 182 6.79 13.07 -0.35
CA ILE A 182 7.71 14.01 0.31
C ILE A 182 7.03 15.27 0.85
N GLY A 183 5.70 15.34 0.79
CA GLY A 183 4.92 16.42 1.40
C GLY A 183 5.11 17.78 0.74
N VAL A 184 5.23 17.83 -0.59
CA VAL A 184 5.45 19.09 -1.36
C VAL A 184 4.20 19.57 -2.09
N GLY A 185 3.11 18.83 -1.99
CA GLY A 185 1.83 19.17 -2.61
C GLY A 185 1.12 20.31 -1.90
N THR A 186 0.42 21.11 -2.67
CA THR A 186 -0.48 22.15 -2.18
C THR A 186 -1.85 22.00 -2.86
N PRO A 187 -2.92 22.64 -2.34
CA PRO A 187 -4.24 22.59 -2.99
C PRO A 187 -4.26 23.13 -4.44
N LEU A 188 -3.24 23.88 -4.82
CA LEU A 188 -3.09 24.44 -6.17
C LEU A 188 -2.12 23.64 -7.06
N LYS A 189 -1.47 22.62 -6.52
CA LYS A 189 -0.50 21.76 -7.18
C LYS A 189 -1.06 20.33 -7.27
#